data_679bb717a013a06546da3d52b2124fd2
#
_entry.id   679bb717a013a06546da3d52b2124fd2
#
_cell.length_a   1.000
_cell.length_b   1.000
_cell.length_c   1.000
_cell.angle_alpha   90.00
_cell.angle_beta   90.00
_cell.angle_gamma   90.00
#
_symmetry.space_group_name_H-M   'P 1'
#
loop_
_entity.id
_entity.type
_entity.pdbx_description
1 polymer ?
#
loop_
_entity_poly.entity_id
_entity_poly.type
_entity_poly.pdbx_seq_one_letter_code
_entity_poly.pdbx_strand_id
1 'polypeptide(L)'
;MQTILKKVNNVMVIEKSRFITLLYPVHKRNEALEILEEVKQEYANATHYCYAYIIDGDVRASDDGEPSKTAGAPILNVLVQQHLNHILCVVIRYFGGIKLGAGGLVRAYSNSCSEALKKAQFGNVIAAKKVRIIINYEMIDKLNYILQDFKITYKEFSDKVSYEVLVPDDKLNLLEPFPYEIINDCFITQEKGITS
;
A
#
# COMPACT_ATOMS: atom_id res chain seq x y z
N MET A 1 8.58 4.92 -8.90
CA MET A 1 9.00 4.22 -7.65
C MET A 1 8.25 2.91 -7.54
N GLN A 2 8.90 1.84 -7.06
CA GLN A 2 8.27 0.51 -7.02
C GLN A 2 7.48 0.30 -5.73
N THR A 3 6.29 -0.30 -5.83
CA THR A 3 5.45 -0.72 -4.70
C THR A 3 4.76 -2.05 -5.01
N ILE A 4 3.96 -2.54 -4.08
CA ILE A 4 3.07 -3.68 -4.32
C ILE A 4 1.69 -3.20 -4.80
N LEU A 5 1.01 -4.00 -5.63
CA LEU A 5 -0.29 -3.62 -6.22
C LEU A 5 -1.47 -3.87 -5.30
N LYS A 6 -1.36 -4.83 -4.39
CA LYS A 6 -2.46 -5.24 -3.50
C LYS A 6 -1.93 -5.80 -2.17
N LYS A 7 -2.80 -5.84 -1.17
CA LYS A 7 -2.54 -6.49 0.13
C LYS A 7 -2.03 -7.91 -0.07
N VAL A 8 -0.99 -8.27 0.68
CA VAL A 8 -0.44 -9.64 0.73
C VAL A 8 -0.48 -10.13 2.17
N ASN A 9 -0.77 -11.42 2.35
CA ASN A 9 -0.70 -12.10 3.63
C ASN A 9 0.20 -13.33 3.51
N ASN A 10 1.08 -13.52 4.49
CA ASN A 10 1.92 -14.70 4.62
C ASN A 10 2.00 -15.13 6.07
N VAL A 11 2.06 -16.45 6.33
CA VAL A 11 2.17 -17.01 7.67
C VAL A 11 3.37 -17.94 7.71
N MET A 12 4.21 -17.76 8.73
CA MET A 12 5.34 -18.64 9.04
C MET A 12 5.29 -19.10 10.50
N VAL A 13 5.75 -20.32 10.76
CA VAL A 13 5.94 -20.83 12.12
C VAL A 13 7.42 -21.12 12.33
N ILE A 14 8.00 -20.49 13.34
CA ILE A 14 9.42 -20.62 13.71
C ILE A 14 9.49 -20.90 15.21
N GLU A 15 10.08 -22.02 15.62
CA GLU A 15 10.19 -22.41 17.02
C GLU A 15 8.86 -22.23 17.79
N LYS A 16 7.77 -22.76 17.22
CA LYS A 16 6.39 -22.67 17.72
C LYS A 16 5.80 -21.26 17.76
N SER A 17 6.58 -20.19 17.53
CA SER A 17 6.04 -18.85 17.34
C SER A 17 5.42 -18.71 15.96
N ARG A 18 4.22 -18.11 15.88
CA ARG A 18 3.55 -17.80 14.62
C ARG A 18 3.81 -16.36 14.24
N PHE A 19 4.33 -16.16 13.04
CA PHE A 19 4.56 -14.87 12.42
C PHE A 19 3.60 -14.68 11.26
N ILE A 20 2.73 -13.68 11.34
CA ILE A 20 1.80 -13.30 10.27
C ILE A 20 2.29 -11.99 9.69
N THR A 21 2.66 -12.00 8.42
CA THR A 21 3.12 -10.80 7.72
C THR A 21 2.03 -10.28 6.80
N LEU A 22 1.70 -9.01 6.96
CA LEU A 22 0.77 -8.28 6.11
C LEU A 22 1.52 -7.18 5.40
N LEU A 23 1.41 -7.12 4.08
CA LEU A 23 1.94 -6.03 3.26
C LEU A 23 0.77 -5.24 2.70
N TYR A 24 0.86 -3.91 2.76
CA TYR A 24 -0.15 -2.99 2.24
C TYR A 24 0.52 -1.95 1.35
N PRO A 25 -0.02 -1.67 0.15
CA PRO A 25 0.31 -0.44 -0.54
C PRO A 25 -0.33 0.72 0.24
N VAL A 26 0.45 1.75 0.53
CA VAL A 26 0.00 2.94 1.29
C VAL A 26 0.57 4.20 0.66
N HIS A 27 -0.19 5.29 0.67
CA HIS A 27 0.21 6.53 0.02
C HIS A 27 0.46 7.68 1.00
N LYS A 28 -0.06 7.56 2.22
CA LYS A 28 0.06 8.59 3.27
C LYS A 28 0.30 7.94 4.63
N ARG A 29 1.00 8.68 5.49
CA ARG A 29 1.27 8.23 6.86
C ARG A 29 -0.01 7.88 7.65
N ASN A 30 -1.04 8.71 7.55
CA ASN A 30 -2.30 8.47 8.28
C ASN A 30 -2.95 7.16 7.86
N GLU A 31 -2.94 6.83 6.58
CA GLU A 31 -3.41 5.54 6.06
C GLU A 31 -2.65 4.36 6.70
N ALA A 32 -1.32 4.45 6.81
CA ALA A 32 -0.52 3.42 7.46
C ALA A 32 -0.87 3.27 8.94
N LEU A 33 -1.15 4.36 9.65
CA LEU A 33 -1.53 4.34 11.07
C LEU A 33 -2.94 3.76 11.27
N GLU A 34 -3.90 4.09 10.43
CA GLU A 34 -5.25 3.54 10.44
C GLU A 34 -5.21 2.02 10.22
N ILE A 35 -4.46 1.55 9.22
CA ILE A 35 -4.26 0.11 8.97
C ILE A 35 -3.63 -0.59 10.18
N LEU A 36 -2.67 0.03 10.86
CA LEU A 36 -2.06 -0.55 12.06
C LEU A 36 -3.06 -0.75 13.19
N GLU A 37 -3.98 0.19 13.40
CA GLU A 37 -5.04 0.05 14.40
C GLU A 37 -6.07 -1.02 13.99
N GLU A 38 -6.44 -1.10 12.72
CA GLU A 38 -7.31 -2.18 12.20
C GLU A 38 -6.66 -3.55 12.40
N VAL A 39 -5.36 -3.69 12.11
CA VAL A 39 -4.60 -4.94 12.29
C VAL A 39 -4.57 -5.36 13.75
N LYS A 40 -4.39 -4.43 14.69
CA LYS A 40 -4.43 -4.75 16.12
C LYS A 40 -5.81 -5.24 16.58
N GLN A 41 -6.88 -4.72 16.00
CA GLN A 41 -8.24 -5.19 16.27
C GLN A 41 -8.50 -6.57 15.66
N GLU A 42 -8.13 -6.77 14.39
CA GLU A 42 -8.32 -8.03 13.66
C GLU A 42 -7.52 -9.19 14.28
N TYR A 43 -6.26 -8.92 14.66
CA TYR A 43 -5.35 -9.90 15.22
C TYR A 43 -5.17 -9.74 16.74
N ALA A 44 -6.27 -9.61 17.47
CA ALA A 44 -6.24 -9.41 18.91
C ALA A 44 -5.40 -10.46 19.65
N ASN A 45 -4.84 -10.08 20.80
CA ASN A 45 -4.03 -10.94 21.69
C ASN A 45 -2.70 -11.45 21.08
N ALA A 46 -2.20 -10.82 20.01
CA ALA A 46 -0.83 -11.07 19.58
C ALA A 46 0.18 -10.52 20.61
N THR A 47 1.37 -11.10 20.62
CA THR A 47 2.42 -10.67 21.56
C THR A 47 3.05 -9.37 21.10
N HIS A 48 3.25 -9.21 19.77
CA HIS A 48 3.88 -8.03 19.17
C HIS A 48 3.31 -7.75 17.77
N TYR A 49 3.22 -6.44 17.42
CA TYR A 49 2.83 -5.93 16.10
C TYR A 49 3.96 -5.06 15.54
N CYS A 50 5.05 -5.72 15.17
CA CYS A 50 6.22 -5.03 14.65
C CYS A 50 5.97 -4.57 13.22
N TYR A 51 6.44 -3.37 12.87
CA TYR A 51 6.18 -2.84 11.53
C TYR A 51 7.31 -1.97 10.99
N ALA A 52 7.32 -1.79 9.69
CA ALA A 52 8.03 -0.71 9.02
C ALA A 52 7.23 -0.19 7.83
N TYR A 53 7.36 1.10 7.54
CA TYR A 53 6.84 1.69 6.32
C TYR A 53 7.84 2.64 5.67
N ILE A 54 7.69 2.82 4.36
CA ILE A 54 8.42 3.80 3.55
C ILE A 54 7.39 4.52 2.68
N ILE A 55 7.26 5.84 2.85
CA ILE A 55 6.31 6.69 2.12
C ILE A 55 7.00 8.02 1.79
N ASP A 56 7.46 8.22 0.54
CA ASP A 56 8.07 9.47 0.05
C ASP A 56 9.11 10.09 0.98
N GLY A 57 10.01 9.25 1.52
CA GLY A 57 11.06 9.69 2.45
C GLY A 57 10.63 9.71 3.92
N ASP A 58 9.34 9.62 4.25
CA ASP A 58 8.91 9.31 5.62
C ASP A 58 9.11 7.82 5.87
N VAL A 59 10.09 7.49 6.70
CA VAL A 59 10.50 6.14 7.03
C VAL A 59 10.31 5.90 8.51
N ARG A 60 9.60 4.84 8.86
CA ARG A 60 9.37 4.43 10.25
C ARG A 60 9.53 2.93 10.43
N ALA A 61 9.99 2.56 11.61
CA ALA A 61 10.05 1.18 12.06
C ALA A 61 9.77 1.09 13.56
N SER A 62 9.14 0.00 13.99
CA SER A 62 8.80 -0.26 15.39
C SER A 62 9.04 -1.72 15.75
N ASP A 63 9.68 -1.94 16.88
CA ASP A 63 9.88 -3.26 17.47
C ASP A 63 8.69 -3.71 18.33
N ASP A 64 7.76 -2.81 18.68
CA ASP A 64 6.55 -3.07 19.48
C ASP A 64 6.78 -4.01 20.68
N GLY A 65 7.79 -3.67 21.51
CA GLY A 65 8.14 -4.43 22.70
C GLY A 65 9.06 -5.63 22.50
N GLU A 66 9.43 -5.99 21.25
CA GLU A 66 10.58 -6.89 21.03
C GLU A 66 11.91 -6.19 21.46
N PRO A 67 12.99 -6.93 21.70
CA PRO A 67 14.29 -6.33 21.96
C PRO A 67 14.69 -5.33 20.87
N SER A 68 15.28 -4.21 21.28
CA SER A 68 15.62 -3.10 20.38
C SER A 68 16.34 -3.56 19.11
N LYS A 69 15.88 -3.09 17.95
CA LYS A 69 16.42 -3.37 16.61
C LYS A 69 16.39 -4.84 16.17
N THR A 70 15.52 -5.67 16.79
CA THR A 70 15.41 -7.08 16.41
C THR A 70 14.23 -7.39 15.51
N ALA A 71 13.33 -6.44 15.32
CA ALA A 71 12.11 -6.62 14.51
C ALA A 71 11.89 -5.51 13.47
N GLY A 72 11.60 -4.29 13.89
CA GLY A 72 11.27 -3.19 12.99
C GLY A 72 12.42 -2.83 12.04
N ALA A 73 13.64 -2.72 12.55
CA ALA A 73 14.81 -2.44 11.71
C ALA A 73 15.12 -3.55 10.69
N PRO A 74 15.08 -4.85 11.02
CA PRO A 74 15.14 -5.94 10.06
C PRO A 74 14.08 -5.90 8.97
N ILE A 75 12.81 -5.62 9.32
CA ILE A 75 11.73 -5.45 8.34
C ILE A 75 12.06 -4.29 7.39
N LEU A 76 12.40 -3.12 7.94
CA LEU A 76 12.76 -1.94 7.15
C LEU A 76 13.89 -2.22 6.18
N ASN A 77 14.95 -2.90 6.65
CA ASN A 77 16.09 -3.22 5.81
C ASN A 77 15.71 -4.06 4.58
N VAL A 78 14.79 -5.03 4.74
CA VAL A 78 14.26 -5.81 3.61
C VAL A 78 13.54 -4.91 2.60
N LEU A 79 12.69 -3.99 3.06
CA LEU A 79 11.96 -3.08 2.17
C LEU A 79 12.91 -2.16 1.40
N VAL A 80 13.95 -1.63 2.07
CA VAL A 80 14.99 -0.77 1.47
C VAL A 80 15.80 -1.52 0.43
N GLN A 81 16.25 -2.74 0.72
CA GLN A 81 17.02 -3.57 -0.22
C GLN A 81 16.23 -3.93 -1.47
N GLN A 82 14.91 -4.02 -1.37
CA GLN A 82 14.00 -4.25 -2.50
C GLN A 82 13.61 -2.94 -3.22
N HIS A 83 14.20 -1.80 -2.85
CA HIS A 83 13.91 -0.47 -3.42
C HIS A 83 12.42 -0.12 -3.43
N LEU A 84 11.68 -0.55 -2.40
CA LEU A 84 10.25 -0.34 -2.27
C LEU A 84 9.96 1.03 -1.65
N ASN A 85 8.85 1.62 -2.08
CA ASN A 85 8.26 2.83 -1.53
C ASN A 85 6.73 2.68 -1.52
N HIS A 86 6.03 3.55 -0.80
CA HIS A 86 4.57 3.47 -0.64
C HIS A 86 4.10 2.10 -0.14
N ILE A 87 4.77 1.60 0.87
CA ILE A 87 4.53 0.27 1.45
C ILE A 87 4.57 0.31 2.97
N LEU A 88 3.63 -0.41 3.57
CA LEU A 88 3.62 -0.79 4.99
C LEU A 88 3.77 -2.30 5.09
N CYS A 89 4.72 -2.76 5.90
CA CYS A 89 4.86 -4.15 6.31
C CYS A 89 4.57 -4.27 7.81
N VAL A 90 3.61 -5.10 8.18
CA VAL A 90 3.30 -5.43 9.59
C VAL A 90 3.59 -6.91 9.79
N VAL A 91 4.39 -7.24 10.79
CA VAL A 91 4.66 -8.62 11.22
C VAL A 91 4.10 -8.82 12.61
N ILE A 92 3.06 -9.61 12.69
CA ILE A 92 2.33 -9.94 13.91
C ILE A 92 2.91 -11.24 14.46
N ARG A 93 3.34 -11.23 15.73
CA ARG A 93 3.90 -12.41 16.37
C ARG A 93 3.02 -12.91 17.52
N TYR A 94 2.73 -14.18 17.48
CA TYR A 94 2.22 -14.94 18.62
C TYR A 94 3.36 -15.83 19.17
N PHE A 95 3.81 -15.54 20.39
CA PHE A 95 4.92 -16.26 21.02
C PHE A 95 4.56 -17.72 21.28
N GLY A 96 5.44 -18.64 20.90
CA GLY A 96 5.24 -20.09 20.99
C GLY A 96 5.91 -20.76 22.21
N GLY A 97 6.38 -19.97 23.19
CA GLY A 97 7.01 -20.52 24.40
C GLY A 97 8.54 -20.73 24.27
N ILE A 98 9.11 -20.66 23.06
CA ILE A 98 10.55 -20.84 22.83
C ILE A 98 11.19 -19.51 22.46
N LYS A 99 12.19 -19.07 23.22
CA LYS A 99 12.92 -17.82 22.94
C LYS A 99 13.88 -18.01 21.77
N LEU A 100 13.78 -17.14 20.76
CA LEU A 100 14.65 -17.16 19.57
C LEU A 100 16.03 -16.53 19.80
N GLY A 101 16.17 -15.69 20.83
CA GLY A 101 17.32 -14.80 21.01
C GLY A 101 17.36 -13.69 19.97
N ALA A 102 18.21 -12.66 20.18
CA ALA A 102 18.27 -11.50 19.32
C ALA A 102 18.56 -11.84 17.85
N GLY A 103 19.56 -12.64 17.57
CA GLY A 103 19.90 -13.08 16.21
C GLY A 103 18.82 -13.94 15.55
N GLY A 104 18.09 -14.75 16.33
CA GLY A 104 16.95 -15.53 15.87
C GLY A 104 15.77 -14.64 15.49
N LEU A 105 15.48 -13.59 16.30
CA LEU A 105 14.44 -12.61 16.01
C LEU A 105 14.74 -11.82 14.72
N VAL A 106 15.94 -11.30 14.59
CA VAL A 106 16.36 -10.57 13.36
C VAL A 106 16.10 -11.43 12.12
N ARG A 107 16.52 -12.69 12.12
CA ARG A 107 16.29 -13.60 11.01
C ARG A 107 14.80 -13.91 10.80
N ALA A 108 14.04 -14.10 11.87
CA ALA A 108 12.61 -14.41 11.78
C ALA A 108 11.83 -13.26 11.14
N TYR A 109 12.05 -12.01 11.58
CA TYR A 109 11.37 -10.85 11.04
C TYR A 109 11.78 -10.53 9.60
N SER A 110 13.08 -10.60 9.27
CA SER A 110 13.57 -10.42 7.89
C SER A 110 13.00 -11.48 6.95
N ASN A 111 13.05 -12.76 7.35
CA ASN A 111 12.52 -13.85 6.52
C ASN A 111 11.02 -13.75 6.35
N SER A 112 10.27 -13.40 7.40
CA SER A 112 8.81 -13.22 7.31
C SER A 112 8.42 -12.15 6.30
N CYS A 113 9.13 -11.01 6.31
CA CYS A 113 8.93 -9.94 5.32
C CYS A 113 9.32 -10.42 3.91
N SER A 114 10.49 -11.04 3.74
CA SER A 114 10.98 -11.52 2.44
C SER A 114 10.05 -12.57 1.82
N GLU A 115 9.54 -13.52 2.60
CA GLU A 115 8.61 -14.55 2.11
C GLU A 115 7.25 -13.95 1.71
N ALA A 116 6.77 -12.92 2.40
CA ALA A 116 5.58 -12.20 2.00
C ALA A 116 5.78 -11.45 0.68
N LEU A 117 6.93 -10.81 0.49
CA LEU A 117 7.26 -10.10 -0.76
C LEU A 117 7.36 -11.02 -1.98
N LYS A 118 7.76 -12.28 -1.81
CA LYS A 118 7.75 -13.25 -2.92
C LYS A 118 6.35 -13.53 -3.48
N LYS A 119 5.30 -13.28 -2.69
CA LYS A 119 3.89 -13.44 -3.10
C LYS A 119 3.30 -12.16 -3.67
N ALA A 120 4.02 -11.05 -3.60
CA ALA A 120 3.54 -9.75 -4.03
C ALA A 120 3.61 -9.59 -5.55
N GLN A 121 2.61 -8.93 -6.10
CA GLN A 121 2.69 -8.36 -7.44
C GLN A 121 3.19 -6.94 -7.32
N PHE A 122 4.20 -6.60 -8.10
CA PHE A 122 4.86 -5.30 -8.05
C PHE A 122 4.38 -4.39 -9.18
N GLY A 123 4.29 -3.10 -8.88
CA GLY A 123 3.97 -2.04 -9.82
C GLY A 123 4.73 -0.76 -9.52
N ASN A 124 4.43 0.27 -10.30
CA ASN A 124 4.99 1.60 -10.08
C ASN A 124 3.97 2.51 -9.42
N VAL A 125 4.43 3.35 -8.50
CA VAL A 125 3.67 4.50 -8.02
C VAL A 125 3.89 5.64 -9.01
N ILE A 126 2.81 6.21 -9.50
CA ILE A 126 2.81 7.38 -10.39
C ILE A 126 1.98 8.50 -9.77
N ALA A 127 2.44 9.74 -9.98
CA ALA A 127 1.70 10.92 -9.58
C ALA A 127 0.41 11.05 -10.39
N ALA A 128 -0.67 11.43 -9.73
CA ALA A 128 -1.99 11.56 -10.31
C ALA A 128 -2.77 12.67 -9.63
N LYS A 129 -3.84 13.11 -10.28
CA LYS A 129 -4.83 14.04 -9.73
C LYS A 129 -6.16 13.32 -9.52
N LYS A 130 -6.80 13.58 -8.41
CA LYS A 130 -8.23 13.33 -8.28
C LYS A 130 -8.97 14.51 -8.86
N VAL A 131 -9.71 14.29 -9.94
CA VAL A 131 -10.44 15.34 -10.66
C VAL A 131 -11.94 15.10 -10.57
N ARG A 132 -12.71 16.20 -10.53
CA ARG A 132 -14.17 16.15 -10.68
C ARG A 132 -14.52 16.69 -12.06
N ILE A 133 -15.35 15.96 -12.81
CA ILE A 133 -15.81 16.29 -14.15
C ILE A 133 -17.34 16.36 -14.09
N ILE A 134 -17.94 17.48 -14.48
CA ILE A 134 -19.39 17.68 -14.54
C ILE A 134 -19.78 17.94 -15.97
N ILE A 135 -20.60 17.07 -16.56
CA ILE A 135 -21.01 17.13 -17.97
C ILE A 135 -22.51 16.99 -18.16
N ASN A 136 -23.00 17.41 -19.33
CA ASN A 136 -24.34 17.08 -19.79
C ASN A 136 -24.40 15.65 -20.31
N TYR A 137 -25.59 15.05 -20.31
CA TYR A 137 -25.84 13.65 -20.72
C TYR A 137 -25.32 13.32 -22.12
N GLU A 138 -25.36 14.28 -23.04
CA GLU A 138 -24.90 14.14 -24.44
C GLU A 138 -23.41 13.82 -24.55
N MET A 139 -22.60 14.15 -23.51
CA MET A 139 -21.16 13.96 -23.52
C MET A 139 -20.72 12.65 -22.85
N ILE A 140 -21.64 11.87 -22.29
CA ILE A 140 -21.33 10.67 -21.50
C ILE A 140 -20.50 9.66 -22.29
N ASP A 141 -20.91 9.34 -23.52
CA ASP A 141 -20.24 8.31 -24.32
C ASP A 141 -18.82 8.73 -24.68
N LYS A 142 -18.62 10.00 -25.03
CA LYS A 142 -17.31 10.55 -25.32
C LYS A 142 -16.40 10.53 -24.09
N LEU A 143 -16.94 10.89 -22.92
CA LEU A 143 -16.17 10.86 -21.66
C LEU A 143 -15.87 9.42 -21.24
N ASN A 144 -16.83 8.51 -21.28
CA ASN A 144 -16.63 7.10 -20.93
C ASN A 144 -15.56 6.44 -21.80
N TYR A 145 -15.48 6.79 -23.09
CA TYR A 145 -14.44 6.31 -23.99
C TYR A 145 -13.03 6.75 -23.51
N ILE A 146 -12.88 7.99 -23.04
CA ILE A 146 -11.61 8.47 -22.50
C ILE A 146 -11.30 7.84 -21.14
N LEU A 147 -12.32 7.65 -20.31
CA LEU A 147 -12.17 7.15 -18.94
C LEU A 147 -12.04 5.63 -18.82
N GLN A 148 -12.09 4.87 -19.92
CA GLN A 148 -12.08 3.40 -19.90
C GLN A 148 -10.88 2.80 -19.12
N ASP A 149 -9.73 3.46 -19.15
CA ASP A 149 -8.48 3.04 -18.49
C ASP A 149 -8.23 3.78 -17.16
N PHE A 150 -9.16 4.62 -16.71
CA PHE A 150 -9.02 5.39 -15.47
C PHE A 150 -9.90 4.84 -14.35
N LYS A 151 -9.42 4.98 -13.11
CA LYS A 151 -10.20 4.59 -11.94
C LYS A 151 -11.23 5.66 -11.60
N ILE A 152 -12.49 5.37 -11.86
CA ILE A 152 -13.62 6.19 -11.42
C ILE A 152 -13.87 5.86 -9.93
N THR A 153 -13.81 6.88 -9.06
CA THR A 153 -14.02 6.74 -7.62
C THR A 153 -15.43 7.10 -7.18
N TYR A 154 -16.10 7.93 -7.97
CA TYR A 154 -17.49 8.36 -7.73
C TYR A 154 -18.16 8.68 -9.05
N LYS A 155 -19.47 8.39 -9.13
CA LYS A 155 -20.33 8.74 -10.26
C LYS A 155 -21.73 9.02 -9.76
N GLU A 156 -22.30 10.16 -10.16
CA GLU A 156 -23.65 10.59 -9.81
C GLU A 156 -24.39 11.08 -11.04
N PHE A 157 -25.68 10.75 -11.10
CA PHE A 157 -26.62 11.18 -12.13
C PHE A 157 -27.69 12.06 -11.49
N SER A 158 -27.73 13.33 -11.89
CA SER A 158 -28.74 14.31 -11.49
C SER A 158 -29.11 15.15 -12.72
N ASP A 159 -29.32 16.45 -12.61
CA ASP A 159 -29.51 17.34 -13.77
C ASP A 159 -28.32 17.31 -14.73
N LYS A 160 -27.15 17.02 -14.19
CA LYS A 160 -25.90 16.74 -14.91
C LYS A 160 -25.28 15.45 -14.39
N VAL A 161 -24.28 14.95 -15.09
CA VAL A 161 -23.53 13.79 -14.64
C VAL A 161 -22.21 14.23 -14.07
N SER A 162 -21.93 13.81 -12.82
CA SER A 162 -20.68 14.09 -12.10
C SER A 162 -19.84 12.83 -11.98
N TYR A 163 -18.56 12.94 -12.29
CA TYR A 163 -17.55 11.89 -12.10
C TYR A 163 -16.44 12.40 -11.20
N GLU A 164 -15.94 11.54 -10.30
CA GLU A 164 -14.63 11.73 -9.68
C GLU A 164 -13.70 10.62 -10.17
N VAL A 165 -12.53 11.01 -10.69
CA VAL A 165 -11.64 10.12 -11.42
C VAL A 165 -10.20 10.36 -10.97
N LEU A 166 -9.41 9.28 -10.86
CA LEU A 166 -7.97 9.38 -10.65
C LEU A 166 -7.29 9.36 -12.01
N VAL A 167 -6.61 10.46 -12.34
CA VAL A 167 -5.97 10.68 -13.65
C VAL A 167 -4.47 10.88 -13.45
N PRO A 168 -3.60 10.06 -14.09
CA PRO A 168 -2.17 10.29 -14.10
C PRO A 168 -1.82 11.70 -14.59
N ASP A 169 -0.81 12.34 -14.00
CA ASP A 169 -0.42 13.71 -14.36
C ASP A 169 -0.09 13.87 -15.85
N ASP A 170 0.54 12.87 -16.45
CA ASP A 170 0.90 12.83 -17.89
C ASP A 170 -0.30 12.63 -18.83
N LYS A 171 -1.48 12.31 -18.28
CA LYS A 171 -2.72 12.06 -19.04
C LYS A 171 -3.81 13.11 -18.81
N LEU A 172 -3.54 14.15 -18.03
CA LEU A 172 -4.52 15.23 -17.77
C LEU A 172 -4.97 15.94 -19.04
N ASN A 173 -4.11 16.06 -20.06
CA ASN A 173 -4.43 16.64 -21.35
C ASN A 173 -5.58 15.94 -22.09
N LEU A 174 -5.84 14.65 -21.81
CA LEU A 174 -6.98 13.93 -22.38
C LEU A 174 -8.34 14.49 -21.92
N LEU A 175 -8.36 15.21 -20.81
CA LEU A 175 -9.56 15.84 -20.25
C LEU A 175 -9.83 17.24 -20.77
N GLU A 176 -8.92 17.86 -21.54
CA GLU A 176 -9.11 19.24 -22.09
C GLU A 176 -10.45 19.48 -22.79
N PRO A 177 -11.07 18.49 -23.47
CA PRO A 177 -12.40 18.69 -24.08
C PRO A 177 -13.56 18.81 -23.09
N PHE A 178 -13.32 18.61 -21.78
CA PHE A 178 -14.34 18.59 -20.74
C PHE A 178 -14.03 19.61 -19.65
N PRO A 179 -15.05 20.22 -19.02
CA PRO A 179 -14.84 21.01 -17.82
C PRO A 179 -14.46 20.10 -16.65
N TYR A 180 -13.32 20.33 -16.04
CA TYR A 180 -12.91 19.60 -14.84
C TYR A 180 -12.29 20.52 -13.80
N GLU A 181 -12.33 20.12 -12.55
CA GLU A 181 -11.61 20.72 -11.43
C GLU A 181 -10.71 19.70 -10.75
N ILE A 182 -9.53 20.12 -10.31
CA ILE A 182 -8.63 19.28 -9.52
C ILE A 182 -9.08 19.35 -8.05
N ILE A 183 -9.46 18.20 -7.48
CA ILE A 183 -9.84 18.09 -6.08
C ILE A 183 -8.59 18.06 -5.19
N ASN A 184 -7.63 17.20 -5.52
CA ASN A 184 -6.36 17.06 -4.81
C ASN A 184 -5.33 16.28 -5.63
N ASP A 185 -4.06 16.41 -5.22
CA ASP A 185 -2.98 15.55 -5.66
C ASP A 185 -3.08 14.18 -4.98
N CYS A 186 -2.75 13.13 -5.70
CA CYS A 186 -2.75 11.78 -5.20
C CYS A 186 -1.69 10.91 -5.91
N PHE A 187 -1.60 9.65 -5.51
CA PHE A 187 -0.80 8.65 -6.18
C PHE A 187 -1.70 7.47 -6.57
N ILE A 188 -1.35 6.82 -7.66
CA ILE A 188 -1.96 5.56 -8.09
C ILE A 188 -0.88 4.52 -8.34
N THR A 189 -1.25 3.25 -8.20
CA THR A 189 -0.37 2.13 -8.55
C THR A 189 -0.73 1.64 -9.94
N GLN A 190 0.29 1.43 -10.77
CA GLN A 190 0.15 0.87 -12.10
C GLN A 190 1.01 -0.38 -12.23
N GLU A 191 0.48 -1.45 -12.83
CA GLU A 191 1.27 -2.62 -13.19
C GLU A 191 2.45 -2.21 -14.07
N LYS A 192 3.60 -2.86 -13.88
CA LYS A 192 4.69 -2.72 -14.85
C LYS A 192 4.17 -3.26 -16.17
N GLY A 193 3.98 -2.39 -17.14
CA GLY A 193 3.68 -2.83 -18.50
C GLY A 193 4.71 -3.87 -18.92
N ILE A 194 4.24 -4.98 -19.45
CA ILE A 194 5.10 -5.92 -20.16
C ILE A 194 5.62 -5.12 -21.34
N THR A 195 6.85 -4.61 -21.23
CA THR A 195 7.58 -4.11 -22.39
C THR A 195 7.86 -5.32 -23.25
N SER A 196 6.99 -5.51 -24.24
CA SER A 196 7.24 -6.43 -25.37
C SER A 196 8.40 -5.96 -26.22
#